data_308a521f8024d11b7e444cea2496261f
#
_entry.id   308a521f8024d11b7e444cea2496261f
#
_cell.length_a   1.000
_cell.length_b   1.000
_cell.length_c   1.000
_cell.angle_alpha   90.00
_cell.angle_beta   90.00
_cell.angle_gamma   90.00
#
_symmetry.space_group_name_H-M   'P 1'
#
loop_
_entity.id
_entity.type
_entity.pdbx_description
1 polymer ?
#
loop_
_entity_poly.entity_id
_entity_poly.type
_entity_poly.pdbx_seq_one_letter_code
_entity_poly.pdbx_strand_id
1 'polypeptide(L)'
;MDLSKVSISLVVASCDVIRGEVVATTLYPNNFIGELPMFDFHTYYIKEESCLLNVDMENLLPSYPKHVKLSVGLHPWNVSETWQETVASIRKVASRDDVWAIGECGLDKVHGEPHPLQMEVQMAAFRAQIAIAEEVQKPMVIHCVRAFDELLMLRRELEASCKREDREPQPWVIHGFRGKPEQAKQMMTKGFFLSFGHHYNIETLRWVFTSSRPFYLETDDLHLSVRQIYEQAARHLGVDVSRLVHLCDPRKTLFSHQNP
;
A
#
# COMPACT_ATOMS: atom_id res chain seq x y z
N MET A 1 -2.77 1.40 48.36
CA MET A 1 -3.31 2.44 47.45
C MET A 1 -4.26 1.75 46.48
N ASP A 2 -5.54 2.04 46.64
CA ASP A 2 -6.63 1.38 45.96
C ASP A 2 -6.89 2.02 44.59
N LEU A 3 -6.74 1.26 43.50
CA LEU A 3 -6.87 1.71 42.13
C LEU A 3 -8.26 1.49 41.50
N SER A 4 -9.30 1.40 42.33
CA SER A 4 -10.66 1.01 41.89
C SER A 4 -11.60 2.18 41.55
N LYS A 5 -11.09 3.39 41.18
CA LYS A 5 -11.96 4.49 40.72
C LYS A 5 -11.31 5.30 39.60
N VAL A 6 -11.24 4.74 38.41
CA VAL A 6 -11.10 5.56 37.19
C VAL A 6 -12.46 5.56 36.48
N SER A 7 -13.21 6.63 36.73
CA SER A 7 -14.47 6.91 36.03
C SER A 7 -14.11 7.47 34.62
N ILE A 8 -14.43 6.72 33.58
CA ILE A 8 -14.32 7.18 32.19
C ILE A 8 -15.61 7.97 31.89
N SER A 9 -15.52 9.30 31.97
CA SER A 9 -16.59 10.17 31.47
C SER A 9 -16.50 10.28 29.97
N LEU A 10 -17.46 9.67 29.27
CA LEU A 10 -17.63 9.85 27.83
C LEU A 10 -18.22 11.25 27.59
N VAL A 11 -17.44 12.17 27.05
CA VAL A 11 -17.94 13.48 26.63
C VAL A 11 -18.22 13.39 25.12
N VAL A 12 -19.50 13.34 24.75
CA VAL A 12 -19.94 13.52 23.36
C VAL A 12 -20.02 15.01 23.08
N ALA A 13 -19.13 15.55 22.26
CA ALA A 13 -18.99 17.00 22.08
C ALA A 13 -19.47 17.55 20.74
N SER A 14 -19.95 16.79 19.78
CA SER A 14 -20.78 17.29 18.67
C SER A 14 -21.45 16.16 17.92
N CYS A 15 -22.68 16.38 17.49
CA CYS A 15 -23.37 15.55 16.50
C CYS A 15 -23.54 16.39 15.23
N ASP A 16 -22.88 16.02 14.16
CA ASP A 16 -23.15 16.59 12.85
C ASP A 16 -24.15 15.71 12.12
N VAL A 17 -25.25 16.34 11.69
CA VAL A 17 -26.28 15.69 10.88
C VAL A 17 -25.98 15.93 9.41
N ILE A 18 -25.48 14.92 8.70
CA ILE A 18 -25.31 14.96 7.25
C ILE A 18 -26.27 13.94 6.65
N ARG A 19 -27.26 14.44 5.88
CA ARG A 19 -28.28 13.64 5.15
C ARG A 19 -29.16 12.73 6.02
N GLY A 20 -29.46 13.15 7.27
CA GLY A 20 -30.45 12.45 8.10
C GLY A 20 -29.90 11.28 8.91
N GLU A 21 -28.60 11.02 8.88
CA GLU A 21 -27.95 10.05 9.76
C GLU A 21 -27.11 10.75 10.84
N VAL A 22 -27.22 10.27 12.08
CA VAL A 22 -26.45 10.78 13.21
C VAL A 22 -25.08 10.07 13.21
N VAL A 23 -24.04 10.78 12.80
CA VAL A 23 -22.67 10.26 12.91
C VAL A 23 -22.07 10.75 14.22
N ALA A 24 -21.90 9.84 15.19
CA ALA A 24 -21.22 10.16 16.43
C ALA A 24 -19.71 10.35 16.18
N THR A 25 -19.23 11.59 16.30
CA THR A 25 -17.80 11.89 16.26
C THR A 25 -17.21 11.64 17.64
N THR A 26 -16.48 10.55 17.82
CA THR A 26 -15.75 10.28 19.06
C THR A 26 -14.57 11.25 19.15
N LEU A 27 -14.66 12.23 20.03
CA LEU A 27 -13.51 13.08 20.37
C LEU A 27 -12.58 12.27 21.28
N TYR A 28 -11.40 11.97 20.81
CA TYR A 28 -10.32 11.49 21.66
C TYR A 28 -9.83 12.64 22.55
N PRO A 29 -9.62 12.40 23.87
CA PRO A 29 -9.10 13.44 24.75
C PRO A 29 -7.71 13.88 24.28
N ASN A 30 -7.51 15.18 24.13
CA ASN A 30 -6.30 15.87 23.64
C ASN A 30 -5.04 15.72 24.54
N ASN A 31 -4.91 14.68 25.36
CA ASN A 31 -3.84 14.51 26.34
C ASN A 31 -3.02 13.23 26.19
N PHE A 32 -3.08 12.54 25.05
CA PHE A 32 -2.05 11.56 24.70
C PHE A 32 -1.14 12.17 23.62
N ILE A 33 -0.11 12.89 24.06
CA ILE A 33 1.04 13.27 23.23
C ILE A 33 1.95 12.03 23.12
N GLY A 34 1.40 10.93 22.63
CA GLY A 34 2.14 9.89 21.97
C GLY A 34 1.95 10.15 20.48
N GLU A 35 3.02 10.41 19.77
CA GLU A 35 2.95 10.55 18.32
C GLU A 35 2.26 9.31 17.75
N LEU A 36 1.11 9.50 17.07
CA LEU A 36 0.43 8.40 16.40
C LEU A 36 1.44 7.78 15.42
N PRO A 37 1.68 6.48 15.47
CA PRO A 37 2.70 5.84 14.63
C PRO A 37 2.27 5.90 13.17
N MET A 38 2.81 6.86 12.43
CA MET A 38 2.66 6.92 10.98
C MET A 38 3.28 5.69 10.34
N PHE A 39 2.77 5.29 9.20
CA PHE A 39 3.28 4.17 8.44
C PHE A 39 3.66 4.65 7.03
N ASP A 40 4.92 4.44 6.64
CA ASP A 40 5.40 4.67 5.29
C ASP A 40 5.10 3.43 4.45
N PHE A 41 4.11 3.54 3.56
CA PHE A 41 3.62 2.37 2.85
C PHE A 41 4.62 1.78 1.84
N HIS A 42 5.51 2.59 1.29
CA HIS A 42 6.53 2.16 0.35
C HIS A 42 7.74 3.08 0.41
N THR A 43 8.91 2.52 0.68
CA THR A 43 10.15 3.28 0.76
C THR A 43 11.36 2.40 0.42
N TYR A 44 12.43 3.03 -0.08
CA TYR A 44 13.73 2.40 -0.32
C TYR A 44 14.73 2.61 0.83
N TYR A 45 14.32 3.32 1.90
CA TYR A 45 15.20 3.68 3.00
C TYR A 45 14.65 3.23 4.33
N ILE A 46 15.52 2.65 5.18
CA ILE A 46 15.19 2.39 6.58
C ILE A 46 15.06 3.74 7.29
N LYS A 47 13.95 3.95 7.98
CA LYS A 47 13.61 5.16 8.71
C LYS A 47 13.26 4.84 10.16
N GLU A 48 13.07 5.88 10.98
CA GLU A 48 12.62 5.73 12.38
C GLU A 48 11.15 5.34 12.47
N GLU A 49 10.34 5.82 11.51
CA GLU A 49 8.92 5.48 11.42
C GLU A 49 8.72 4.04 10.95
N SER A 50 7.59 3.45 11.31
CA SER A 50 7.16 2.15 10.78
C SER A 50 7.02 2.22 9.26
N CYS A 51 7.58 1.26 8.55
CA CYS A 51 7.58 1.29 7.09
C CYS A 51 7.48 -0.10 6.46
N LEU A 52 7.05 -0.11 5.20
CA LEU A 52 7.21 -1.20 4.26
C LEU A 52 8.41 -0.88 3.36
N LEU A 53 9.56 -1.46 3.68
CA LEU A 53 10.81 -1.27 2.96
C LEU A 53 10.83 -2.15 1.71
N ASN A 54 11.04 -1.55 0.55
CA ASN A 54 11.30 -2.30 -0.67
C ASN A 54 12.74 -2.81 -0.69
N VAL A 55 12.92 -4.11 -0.90
CA VAL A 55 14.25 -4.73 -0.85
C VAL A 55 14.46 -5.63 -2.06
N ASP A 56 15.51 -5.33 -2.80
CA ASP A 56 16.03 -6.23 -3.83
C ASP A 56 16.70 -7.46 -3.22
N MET A 57 16.63 -8.57 -3.92
CA MET A 57 17.17 -9.86 -3.42
C MET A 57 18.67 -9.81 -3.12
N GLU A 58 19.43 -8.97 -3.84
CA GLU A 58 20.86 -8.79 -3.63
C GLU A 58 21.20 -8.05 -2.33
N ASN A 59 20.26 -7.23 -1.84
CA ASN A 59 20.40 -6.37 -0.67
C ASN A 59 19.64 -6.90 0.55
N LEU A 60 19.04 -8.09 0.45
CA LEU A 60 18.28 -8.67 1.54
C LEU A 60 19.16 -9.06 2.71
N LEU A 61 18.95 -8.44 3.86
CA LEU A 61 19.66 -8.75 5.10
C LEU A 61 18.99 -9.93 5.84
N PRO A 62 19.76 -10.63 6.72
CA PRO A 62 19.20 -11.70 7.55
C PRO A 62 18.07 -11.23 8.50
N SER A 63 18.14 -9.98 8.97
CA SER A 63 17.15 -9.40 9.88
C SER A 63 17.07 -7.88 9.75
N TYR A 64 15.92 -7.34 10.16
CA TYR A 64 15.62 -5.91 10.17
C TYR A 64 15.03 -5.47 11.53
N PRO A 65 15.05 -4.17 11.86
CA PRO A 65 14.35 -3.66 13.04
C PRO A 65 12.86 -4.04 13.01
N LYS A 66 12.26 -4.30 14.17
CA LYS A 66 10.86 -4.79 14.27
C LYS A 66 9.82 -3.89 13.59
N HIS A 67 10.06 -2.56 13.57
CA HIS A 67 9.15 -1.59 12.94
C HIS A 67 9.29 -1.56 11.41
N VAL A 68 10.32 -2.17 10.84
CA VAL A 68 10.53 -2.32 9.40
C VAL A 68 9.91 -3.63 8.95
N LYS A 69 9.01 -3.55 7.98
CA LYS A 69 8.46 -4.69 7.25
C LYS A 69 8.93 -4.63 5.81
N LEU A 70 8.97 -5.76 5.14
CA LEU A 70 9.60 -5.88 3.83
C LEU A 70 8.55 -6.09 2.74
N SER A 71 8.79 -5.44 1.60
CA SER A 71 8.26 -5.81 0.31
C SER A 71 9.41 -6.39 -0.51
N VAL A 72 9.27 -7.62 -1.01
CA VAL A 72 10.29 -8.30 -1.82
C VAL A 72 9.74 -8.64 -3.20
N GLY A 73 10.41 -8.18 -4.25
CA GLY A 73 9.94 -8.34 -5.61
C GLY A 73 11.03 -8.14 -6.66
N LEU A 74 10.66 -8.38 -7.90
CA LEU A 74 11.46 -8.05 -9.08
C LEU A 74 10.80 -6.88 -9.80
N HIS A 75 11.43 -5.72 -9.69
CA HIS A 75 10.99 -4.50 -10.36
C HIS A 75 11.04 -4.66 -11.90
N PRO A 76 10.06 -4.11 -12.67
CA PRO A 76 10.04 -4.25 -14.13
C PRO A 76 11.30 -3.74 -14.83
N TRP A 77 12.02 -2.77 -14.26
CA TRP A 77 13.30 -2.27 -14.81
C TRP A 77 14.44 -3.29 -14.72
N ASN A 78 14.35 -4.22 -13.75
CA ASN A 78 15.40 -5.22 -13.49
C ASN A 78 15.06 -6.59 -14.12
N VAL A 79 13.99 -6.67 -14.91
CA VAL A 79 13.63 -7.91 -15.61
C VAL A 79 14.61 -8.18 -16.73
N SER A 80 15.41 -9.22 -16.57
CA SER A 80 16.46 -9.68 -17.50
C SER A 80 16.08 -11.04 -18.14
N GLU A 81 16.95 -11.60 -18.94
CA GLU A 81 16.79 -12.95 -19.50
C GLU A 81 16.77 -14.06 -18.41
N THR A 82 17.38 -13.79 -17.25
CA THR A 82 17.45 -14.71 -16.10
C THR A 82 16.44 -14.38 -14.98
N TRP A 83 15.39 -13.66 -15.27
CA TRP A 83 14.38 -13.24 -14.28
C TRP A 83 13.82 -14.39 -13.44
N GLN A 84 13.79 -15.60 -14.00
CA GLN A 84 13.28 -16.81 -13.32
C GLN A 84 14.11 -17.14 -12.06
N GLU A 85 15.41 -16.91 -12.09
CA GLU A 85 16.31 -17.16 -10.95
C GLU A 85 16.02 -16.19 -9.81
N THR A 86 15.80 -14.90 -10.15
CA THR A 86 15.40 -13.87 -9.17
C THR A 86 14.05 -14.20 -8.56
N VAL A 87 13.06 -14.56 -9.36
CA VAL A 87 11.72 -14.95 -8.89
C VAL A 87 11.79 -16.21 -8.01
N ALA A 88 12.63 -17.20 -8.36
CA ALA A 88 12.86 -18.36 -7.50
C ALA A 88 13.48 -17.99 -6.16
N SER A 89 14.34 -16.97 -6.11
CA SER A 89 14.92 -16.46 -4.88
C SER A 89 13.88 -15.71 -4.02
N ILE A 90 13.02 -14.89 -4.65
CA ILE A 90 11.88 -14.24 -3.99
C ILE A 90 10.97 -15.30 -3.34
N ARG A 91 10.62 -16.36 -4.05
CA ARG A 91 9.77 -17.45 -3.51
C ARG A 91 10.33 -18.07 -2.23
N LYS A 92 11.66 -18.23 -2.12
CA LYS A 92 12.32 -18.82 -0.93
C LYS A 92 12.16 -17.95 0.33
N VAL A 93 12.05 -16.64 0.17
CA VAL A 93 11.99 -15.69 1.29
C VAL A 93 10.59 -15.10 1.50
N ALA A 94 9.67 -15.29 0.56
CA ALA A 94 8.33 -14.70 0.58
C ALA A 94 7.51 -15.07 1.82
N SER A 95 7.76 -16.24 2.44
CA SER A 95 7.07 -16.70 3.65
C SER A 95 7.67 -16.18 4.97
N ARG A 96 8.76 -15.41 4.95
CA ARG A 96 9.35 -14.83 6.18
C ARG A 96 8.32 -13.94 6.88
N ASP A 97 8.37 -13.91 8.22
CA ASP A 97 7.44 -13.12 9.07
C ASP A 97 7.63 -11.60 8.92
N ASP A 98 8.83 -11.15 8.55
CA ASP A 98 9.12 -9.75 8.28
C ASP A 98 8.78 -9.31 6.85
N VAL A 99 8.54 -10.24 5.92
CA VAL A 99 8.04 -9.96 4.57
C VAL A 99 6.52 -9.84 4.65
N TRP A 100 6.00 -8.65 4.36
CA TRP A 100 4.56 -8.35 4.43
C TRP A 100 3.90 -8.23 3.06
N ALA A 101 4.67 -7.98 2.01
CA ALA A 101 4.15 -7.86 0.66
C ALA A 101 5.10 -8.47 -0.39
N ILE A 102 4.55 -8.83 -1.55
CA ILE A 102 5.32 -9.13 -2.75
C ILE A 102 5.37 -7.88 -3.63
N GLY A 103 6.55 -7.39 -3.86
CA GLY A 103 6.82 -6.15 -4.61
C GLY A 103 8.14 -5.49 -4.14
N GLU A 104 8.55 -4.44 -4.78
CA GLU A 104 7.92 -3.78 -5.91
C GLU A 104 8.02 -4.64 -7.16
N CYS A 105 6.92 -4.83 -7.85
CA CYS A 105 6.85 -5.59 -9.08
C CYS A 105 5.78 -4.97 -10.00
N GLY A 106 5.71 -5.34 -11.25
CA GLY A 106 4.69 -4.79 -12.14
C GLY A 106 5.14 -4.56 -13.57
N LEU A 107 4.68 -3.45 -14.16
CA LEU A 107 4.81 -3.18 -15.59
C LEU A 107 5.18 -1.72 -15.86
N ASP A 108 6.16 -1.50 -16.74
CA ASP A 108 6.56 -0.17 -17.19
C ASP A 108 6.75 -0.14 -18.72
N LYS A 109 5.98 0.70 -19.41
CA LYS A 109 6.07 0.90 -20.87
C LYS A 109 6.99 2.06 -21.26
N VAL A 110 7.61 2.73 -20.31
CA VAL A 110 8.38 3.96 -20.58
C VAL A 110 9.85 3.78 -20.32
N HIS A 111 10.21 3.09 -19.24
CA HIS A 111 11.61 2.93 -18.87
C HIS A 111 12.36 2.09 -19.93
N GLY A 112 13.41 2.68 -20.51
CA GLY A 112 14.20 2.04 -21.56
C GLY A 112 13.45 1.84 -22.88
N GLU A 113 12.30 2.51 -23.09
CA GLU A 113 11.44 2.34 -24.29
C GLU A 113 11.29 0.85 -24.65
N PRO A 114 10.68 0.03 -23.79
CA PRO A 114 10.70 -1.42 -23.93
C PRO A 114 10.09 -1.86 -25.28
N HIS A 115 10.84 -2.65 -26.00
CA HIS A 115 10.34 -3.35 -27.19
C HIS A 115 9.16 -4.27 -26.82
N PRO A 116 8.21 -4.56 -27.70
CA PRO A 116 7.08 -5.47 -27.40
C PRO A 116 7.48 -6.80 -26.75
N LEU A 117 8.58 -7.42 -27.14
CA LEU A 117 9.12 -8.64 -26.52
C LEU A 117 9.52 -8.43 -25.06
N GLN A 118 10.01 -7.23 -24.72
CA GLN A 118 10.36 -6.89 -23.34
C GLN A 118 9.11 -6.75 -22.45
N MET A 119 7.99 -6.27 -23.01
CA MET A 119 6.71 -6.25 -22.31
C MET A 119 6.17 -7.67 -22.04
N GLU A 120 6.29 -8.60 -22.98
CA GLU A 120 5.93 -9.99 -22.77
C GLU A 120 6.74 -10.63 -21.64
N VAL A 121 8.04 -10.33 -21.57
CA VAL A 121 8.92 -10.80 -20.50
C VAL A 121 8.56 -10.17 -19.15
N GLN A 122 8.29 -8.85 -19.09
CA GLN A 122 7.79 -8.19 -17.89
C GLN A 122 6.47 -8.85 -17.41
N MET A 123 5.53 -9.09 -18.31
CA MET A 123 4.27 -9.74 -18.00
C MET A 123 4.45 -11.18 -17.48
N ALA A 124 5.39 -11.93 -18.06
CA ALA A 124 5.71 -13.29 -17.59
C ALA A 124 6.31 -13.28 -16.17
N ALA A 125 7.28 -12.38 -15.92
CA ALA A 125 7.87 -12.19 -14.61
C ALA A 125 6.84 -11.70 -13.55
N PHE A 126 5.93 -10.83 -13.95
CA PHE A 126 4.88 -10.34 -13.07
C PHE A 126 3.85 -11.44 -12.76
N ARG A 127 3.41 -12.26 -13.73
CA ARG A 127 2.56 -13.44 -13.48
C ARG A 127 3.19 -14.41 -12.48
N ALA A 128 4.50 -14.64 -12.58
CA ALA A 128 5.18 -15.52 -11.65
C ALA A 128 5.18 -14.94 -10.21
N GLN A 129 5.28 -13.63 -10.05
CA GLN A 129 5.20 -12.96 -8.74
C GLN A 129 3.76 -12.91 -8.21
N ILE A 130 2.74 -12.76 -9.08
CA ILE A 130 1.34 -12.92 -8.70
C ILE A 130 1.12 -14.32 -8.09
N ALA A 131 1.65 -15.36 -8.72
CA ALA A 131 1.51 -16.73 -8.21
C ALA A 131 2.18 -16.89 -6.82
N ILE A 132 3.32 -16.25 -6.58
CA ILE A 132 3.97 -16.24 -5.25
C ILE A 132 3.07 -15.53 -4.22
N ALA A 133 2.54 -14.34 -4.54
CA ALA A 133 1.69 -13.56 -3.64
C ALA A 133 0.45 -14.37 -3.21
N GLU A 134 -0.19 -15.07 -4.15
CA GLU A 134 -1.33 -15.94 -3.90
C GLU A 134 -0.95 -17.16 -3.04
N GLU A 135 0.22 -17.78 -3.29
CA GLU A 135 0.73 -18.93 -2.53
C GLU A 135 1.00 -18.56 -1.06
N VAL A 136 1.64 -17.42 -0.82
CA VAL A 136 2.00 -16.98 0.54
C VAL A 136 0.92 -16.11 1.19
N GLN A 137 -0.19 -15.86 0.52
CA GLN A 137 -1.33 -15.05 0.97
C GLN A 137 -0.92 -13.63 1.42
N LYS A 138 -0.09 -12.96 0.62
CA LYS A 138 0.39 -11.61 0.89
C LYS A 138 -0.04 -10.63 -0.20
N PRO A 139 -0.33 -9.36 0.15
CA PRO A 139 -0.68 -8.35 -0.83
C PRO A 139 0.51 -8.02 -1.74
N MET A 140 0.21 -7.32 -2.84
CA MET A 140 1.22 -6.90 -3.82
C MET A 140 1.37 -5.39 -3.83
N VAL A 141 2.63 -4.92 -3.91
CA VAL A 141 3.00 -3.52 -4.20
C VAL A 141 3.40 -3.42 -5.66
N ILE A 142 2.65 -2.61 -6.41
CA ILE A 142 2.69 -2.64 -7.88
C ILE A 142 3.18 -1.33 -8.45
N HIS A 143 4.26 -1.41 -9.21
CA HIS A 143 4.71 -0.39 -10.15
C HIS A 143 3.89 -0.48 -11.43
N CYS A 144 3.25 0.62 -11.84
CA CYS A 144 2.48 0.64 -13.08
C CYS A 144 2.66 1.96 -13.83
N VAL A 145 3.45 1.95 -14.89
CA VAL A 145 3.66 3.13 -15.74
C VAL A 145 3.15 2.86 -17.15
N ARG A 146 2.07 3.56 -17.54
CA ARG A 146 1.40 3.46 -18.85
C ARG A 146 0.97 2.04 -19.27
N ALA A 147 0.84 1.11 -18.32
CA ALA A 147 0.51 -0.31 -18.55
C ALA A 147 -0.78 -0.73 -17.83
N PHE A 148 -1.73 0.20 -17.66
CA PHE A 148 -2.97 -0.08 -16.90
C PHE A 148 -3.87 -1.10 -17.57
N ASP A 149 -3.89 -1.17 -18.90
CA ASP A 149 -4.72 -2.15 -19.64
C ASP A 149 -4.20 -3.57 -19.43
N GLU A 150 -2.88 -3.76 -19.48
CA GLU A 150 -2.23 -5.04 -19.19
C GLU A 150 -2.42 -5.43 -17.72
N LEU A 151 -2.30 -4.46 -16.81
CA LEU A 151 -2.53 -4.70 -15.39
C LEU A 151 -3.97 -5.15 -15.12
N LEU A 152 -4.96 -4.50 -15.75
CA LEU A 152 -6.37 -4.87 -15.68
C LEU A 152 -6.65 -6.24 -16.29
N MET A 153 -5.96 -6.60 -17.39
CA MET A 153 -6.08 -7.92 -18.00
C MET A 153 -5.59 -9.00 -17.03
N LEU A 154 -4.40 -8.83 -16.45
CA LEU A 154 -3.83 -9.76 -15.48
C LEU A 154 -4.69 -9.91 -14.22
N ARG A 155 -5.28 -8.80 -13.74
CA ARG A 155 -6.21 -8.85 -12.60
C ARG A 155 -7.45 -9.68 -12.92
N ARG A 156 -8.04 -9.53 -14.10
CA ARG A 156 -9.20 -10.33 -14.55
C ARG A 156 -8.85 -11.81 -14.69
N GLU A 157 -7.66 -12.13 -15.21
CA GLU A 157 -7.18 -13.53 -15.31
C GLU A 157 -7.11 -14.15 -13.90
N LEU A 158 -6.54 -13.43 -12.93
CA LEU A 158 -6.45 -13.88 -11.54
C LEU A 158 -7.83 -14.04 -10.90
N GLU A 159 -8.72 -13.04 -11.02
CA GLU A 159 -10.08 -13.10 -10.48
C GLU A 159 -10.87 -14.30 -11.04
N ALA A 160 -10.72 -14.58 -12.34
CA ALA A 160 -11.35 -15.75 -12.96
C ALA A 160 -10.78 -17.06 -12.43
N SER A 161 -9.49 -17.12 -12.07
CA SER A 161 -8.89 -18.29 -11.43
C SER A 161 -9.40 -18.46 -10.00
N CYS A 162 -9.32 -17.41 -9.20
CA CYS A 162 -9.77 -17.42 -7.81
C CYS A 162 -11.25 -17.81 -7.68
N LYS A 163 -12.10 -17.29 -8.57
CA LYS A 163 -13.53 -17.64 -8.60
C LYS A 163 -13.77 -19.14 -8.85
N ARG A 164 -12.94 -19.80 -9.66
CA ARG A 164 -13.05 -21.26 -9.87
C ARG A 164 -12.65 -22.07 -8.65
N GLU A 165 -11.80 -21.49 -7.80
CA GLU A 165 -11.29 -22.07 -6.56
C GLU A 165 -12.06 -21.63 -5.31
N ASP A 166 -13.15 -20.87 -5.48
CA ASP A 166 -13.99 -20.28 -4.41
C ASP A 166 -13.18 -19.50 -3.37
N ARG A 167 -12.27 -18.64 -3.84
CA ARG A 167 -11.42 -17.77 -3.01
C ARG A 167 -11.33 -16.36 -3.58
N GLU A 168 -10.95 -15.42 -2.75
CA GLU A 168 -10.65 -14.05 -3.16
C GLU A 168 -9.17 -13.89 -3.51
N PRO A 169 -8.85 -13.08 -4.53
CA PRO A 169 -7.47 -12.77 -4.89
C PRO A 169 -6.82 -11.85 -3.85
N GLN A 170 -5.52 -11.99 -3.65
CA GLN A 170 -4.77 -11.11 -2.77
C GLN A 170 -4.89 -9.64 -3.19
N PRO A 171 -4.85 -8.70 -2.23
CA PRO A 171 -4.94 -7.27 -2.51
C PRO A 171 -3.77 -6.77 -3.37
N TRP A 172 -4.07 -5.87 -4.31
CA TRP A 172 -3.08 -5.19 -5.17
C TRP A 172 -3.08 -3.70 -4.88
N VAL A 173 -1.93 -3.14 -4.52
CA VAL A 173 -1.76 -1.71 -4.27
C VAL A 173 -0.88 -1.12 -5.37
N ILE A 174 -1.42 -0.19 -6.15
CA ILE A 174 -0.63 0.60 -7.09
C ILE A 174 0.05 1.70 -6.29
N HIS A 175 1.39 1.61 -6.16
CA HIS A 175 2.16 2.63 -5.47
C HIS A 175 2.40 3.86 -6.36
N GLY A 176 2.80 4.97 -5.76
CA GLY A 176 3.16 6.19 -6.48
C GLY A 176 2.08 6.74 -7.41
N PHE A 177 0.80 6.55 -7.10
CA PHE A 177 -0.29 6.84 -8.03
C PHE A 177 -0.41 8.35 -8.33
N ARG A 178 -0.32 8.71 -9.62
CA ARG A 178 -0.37 10.11 -10.13
C ARG A 178 -1.50 10.35 -11.12
N GLY A 179 -2.33 9.33 -11.38
CA GLY A 179 -3.41 9.39 -12.36
C GLY A 179 -4.53 10.37 -11.98
N LYS A 180 -5.41 10.66 -12.95
CA LYS A 180 -6.59 11.50 -12.77
C LYS A 180 -7.70 10.78 -11.98
N PRO A 181 -8.72 11.52 -11.46
CA PRO A 181 -9.81 10.91 -10.68
C PRO A 181 -10.54 9.77 -11.41
N GLU A 182 -10.75 9.89 -12.71
CA GLU A 182 -11.43 8.86 -13.51
C GLU A 182 -10.64 7.55 -13.53
N GLN A 183 -9.32 7.65 -13.64
CA GLN A 183 -8.42 6.49 -13.62
C GLN A 183 -8.39 5.85 -12.22
N ALA A 184 -8.29 6.67 -11.16
CA ALA A 184 -8.38 6.18 -9.79
C ALA A 184 -9.71 5.45 -9.55
N LYS A 185 -10.84 6.04 -9.99
CA LYS A 185 -12.17 5.42 -9.92
C LYS A 185 -12.19 4.07 -10.64
N GLN A 186 -11.66 4.00 -11.85
CA GLN A 186 -11.59 2.76 -12.63
C GLN A 186 -10.79 1.68 -11.88
N MET A 187 -9.60 2.01 -11.40
CA MET A 187 -8.74 1.05 -10.72
C MET A 187 -9.35 0.58 -9.40
N MET A 188 -9.82 1.50 -8.55
CA MET A 188 -10.44 1.15 -7.28
C MET A 188 -11.74 0.34 -7.45
N THR A 189 -12.53 0.59 -8.52
CA THR A 189 -13.71 -0.22 -8.84
C THR A 189 -13.34 -1.66 -9.23
N LYS A 190 -12.12 -1.86 -9.73
CA LYS A 190 -11.55 -3.18 -10.06
C LYS A 190 -10.77 -3.81 -8.90
N GLY A 191 -10.99 -3.34 -7.68
CA GLY A 191 -10.41 -3.95 -6.48
C GLY A 191 -8.96 -3.57 -6.18
N PHE A 192 -8.40 -2.57 -6.88
CA PHE A 192 -7.08 -2.05 -6.54
C PHE A 192 -7.16 -1.05 -5.39
N PHE A 193 -6.12 -1.04 -4.57
CA PHE A 193 -5.82 0.04 -3.65
C PHE A 193 -4.80 0.99 -4.28
N LEU A 194 -4.71 2.21 -3.75
CA LEU A 194 -3.78 3.23 -4.25
C LEU A 194 -2.91 3.75 -3.10
N SER A 195 -1.65 4.01 -3.40
CA SER A 195 -0.75 4.74 -2.52
C SER A 195 -0.27 6.03 -3.19
N PHE A 196 -0.05 7.08 -2.40
CA PHE A 196 0.29 8.41 -2.86
C PHE A 196 1.59 8.88 -2.23
N GLY A 197 2.59 9.15 -3.07
CA GLY A 197 3.85 9.77 -2.69
C GLY A 197 3.79 11.30 -2.70
N HIS A 198 4.95 11.96 -2.80
CA HIS A 198 5.05 13.42 -2.81
C HIS A 198 4.35 14.10 -4.00
N HIS A 199 4.38 13.43 -5.16
CA HIS A 199 3.83 13.95 -6.42
C HIS A 199 2.53 13.24 -6.79
N TYR A 200 1.41 13.68 -6.25
CA TYR A 200 0.09 13.16 -6.60
C TYR A 200 -0.79 14.23 -7.24
N ASN A 201 -1.83 13.80 -7.93
CA ASN A 201 -2.90 14.68 -8.39
C ASN A 201 -3.83 15.01 -7.20
N ILE A 202 -3.96 16.30 -6.85
CA ILE A 202 -4.73 16.76 -5.67
C ILE A 202 -6.22 16.43 -5.81
N GLU A 203 -6.78 16.55 -7.01
CA GLU A 203 -8.20 16.24 -7.25
C GLU A 203 -8.45 14.74 -7.07
N THR A 204 -7.50 13.92 -7.49
CA THR A 204 -7.55 12.47 -7.28
C THR A 204 -7.49 12.11 -5.80
N LEU A 205 -6.56 12.71 -5.04
CA LEU A 205 -6.47 12.48 -3.60
C LEU A 205 -7.77 12.88 -2.89
N ARG A 206 -8.36 14.04 -3.24
CA ARG A 206 -9.64 14.50 -2.71
C ARG A 206 -10.78 13.54 -3.04
N TRP A 207 -10.83 13.06 -4.27
CA TRP A 207 -11.84 12.10 -4.67
C TRP A 207 -11.70 10.78 -3.91
N VAL A 208 -10.50 10.23 -3.80
CA VAL A 208 -10.23 8.98 -3.06
C VAL A 208 -10.60 9.15 -1.59
N PHE A 209 -10.21 10.26 -0.95
CA PHE A 209 -10.55 10.56 0.44
C PHE A 209 -12.08 10.59 0.67
N THR A 210 -12.85 11.24 -0.23
CA THR A 210 -14.32 11.30 -0.12
C THR A 210 -15.01 9.98 -0.46
N SER A 211 -14.33 9.07 -1.14
CA SER A 211 -14.89 7.75 -1.49
C SER A 211 -14.97 6.80 -0.29
N SER A 212 -14.38 7.16 0.85
CA SER A 212 -14.28 6.34 2.07
C SER A 212 -13.61 4.99 1.86
N ARG A 213 -12.86 4.82 0.77
CA ARG A 213 -12.06 3.63 0.51
C ARG A 213 -10.66 3.78 1.08
N PRO A 214 -10.02 2.70 1.58
CA PRO A 214 -8.64 2.75 2.05
C PRO A 214 -7.68 3.21 0.96
N PHE A 215 -6.72 4.04 1.34
CA PHE A 215 -5.56 4.45 0.55
C PHE A 215 -4.36 4.63 1.47
N TYR A 216 -3.17 4.71 0.91
CA TYR A 216 -1.93 4.78 1.69
C TYR A 216 -1.08 5.96 1.27
N LEU A 217 -0.12 6.31 2.13
CA LEU A 217 0.83 7.39 1.92
C LEU A 217 2.25 6.84 2.02
N GLU A 218 3.16 7.33 1.19
CA GLU A 218 4.50 6.78 1.03
C GLU A 218 5.54 7.84 0.69
N THR A 219 6.81 7.51 0.86
CA THR A 219 7.92 8.38 0.45
C THR A 219 8.62 7.91 -0.82
N ASP A 220 8.45 6.65 -1.22
CA ASP A 220 9.12 6.05 -2.38
C ASP A 220 10.66 6.17 -2.26
N ASP A 221 11.33 6.68 -3.29
CA ASP A 221 12.78 6.91 -3.37
C ASP A 221 13.24 8.25 -2.76
N LEU A 222 12.35 8.98 -2.09
CA LEU A 222 12.68 10.28 -1.53
C LEU A 222 13.25 10.20 -0.10
N HIS A 223 14.30 10.96 0.15
CA HIS A 223 14.87 11.17 1.49
C HIS A 223 14.02 12.15 2.35
N LEU A 224 12.71 11.90 2.41
CA LEU A 224 11.77 12.66 3.22
C LEU A 224 11.26 11.81 4.39
N SER A 225 10.89 12.45 5.51
CA SER A 225 10.07 11.77 6.52
C SER A 225 8.66 11.55 5.95
N VAL A 226 8.06 10.43 6.23
CA VAL A 226 6.67 10.17 5.83
C VAL A 226 5.72 11.18 6.46
N ARG A 227 6.06 11.76 7.61
CA ARG A 227 5.34 12.88 8.24
C ARG A 227 5.11 14.03 7.26
N GLN A 228 6.10 14.39 6.45
CA GLN A 228 5.98 15.47 5.46
C GLN A 228 4.93 15.15 4.39
N ILE A 229 4.80 13.87 3.99
CA ILE A 229 3.77 13.42 3.06
C ILE A 229 2.39 13.50 3.72
N TYR A 230 2.24 13.02 4.97
CA TYR A 230 0.98 13.13 5.72
C TYR A 230 0.55 14.58 5.92
N GLU A 231 1.47 15.47 6.30
CA GLU A 231 1.19 16.91 6.48
C GLU A 231 0.81 17.59 5.16
N GLN A 232 1.48 17.24 4.06
CA GLN A 232 1.13 17.75 2.73
C GLN A 232 -0.28 17.30 2.32
N ALA A 233 -0.60 16.02 2.49
CA ALA A 233 -1.91 15.47 2.19
C ALA A 233 -3.01 16.11 3.06
N ALA A 234 -2.77 16.25 4.37
CA ALA A 234 -3.69 16.88 5.31
C ALA A 234 -4.02 18.33 4.91
N ARG A 235 -3.00 19.14 4.55
CA ARG A 235 -3.21 20.51 4.04
C ARG A 235 -4.07 20.53 2.78
N HIS A 236 -3.83 19.65 1.81
CA HIS A 236 -4.60 19.60 0.56
C HIS A 236 -6.04 19.13 0.76
N LEU A 237 -6.28 18.30 1.77
CA LEU A 237 -7.61 17.79 2.11
C LEU A 237 -8.37 18.68 3.10
N GLY A 238 -7.69 19.61 3.78
CA GLY A 238 -8.29 20.45 4.82
C GLY A 238 -8.67 19.69 6.09
N VAL A 239 -7.84 18.71 6.50
CA VAL A 239 -8.09 17.85 7.68
C VAL A 239 -6.87 17.79 8.59
N ASP A 240 -7.07 17.32 9.83
CA ASP A 240 -5.98 17.05 10.74
C ASP A 240 -5.16 15.84 10.29
N VAL A 241 -3.85 15.89 10.53
CA VAL A 241 -2.90 14.80 10.24
C VAL A 241 -3.32 13.52 10.97
N SER A 242 -3.78 13.61 12.21
CA SER A 242 -4.24 12.49 13.01
C SER A 242 -5.35 11.67 12.32
N ARG A 243 -6.24 12.34 11.59
CA ARG A 243 -7.29 11.68 10.80
C ARG A 243 -6.69 10.82 9.69
N LEU A 244 -5.67 11.33 8.98
CA LEU A 244 -4.99 10.57 7.93
C LEU A 244 -4.18 9.40 8.49
N VAL A 245 -3.50 9.59 9.63
CA VAL A 245 -2.78 8.50 10.30
C VAL A 245 -3.72 7.35 10.63
N HIS A 246 -4.95 7.64 11.02
CA HIS A 246 -5.94 6.60 11.28
C HIS A 246 -6.45 5.92 10.01
N LEU A 247 -6.70 6.69 8.94
CA LEU A 247 -7.31 6.19 7.69
C LEU A 247 -6.31 5.46 6.79
N CYS A 248 -5.06 5.91 6.77
CA CYS A 248 -4.02 5.40 5.87
C CYS A 248 -3.14 4.32 6.52
N ASP A 249 -3.50 3.81 7.69
CA ASP A 249 -2.74 2.76 8.37
C ASP A 249 -3.03 1.38 7.74
N PRO A 250 -2.09 0.82 6.98
CA PRO A 250 -2.30 -0.46 6.31
C PRO A 250 -2.41 -1.64 7.27
N ARG A 251 -1.93 -1.49 8.52
CA ARG A 251 -2.04 -2.51 9.58
C ARG A 251 -3.49 -2.77 9.98
N LYS A 252 -4.39 -1.81 9.75
CA LYS A 252 -5.83 -1.92 10.05
C LYS A 252 -6.66 -2.51 8.91
N THR A 253 -6.10 -2.55 7.72
CA THR A 253 -6.81 -2.97 6.50
C THR A 253 -6.08 -4.10 5.79
N LEU A 254 -4.97 -3.78 5.15
CA LEU A 254 -4.23 -4.67 4.27
C LEU A 254 -3.47 -5.78 5.03
N PHE A 255 -2.91 -5.42 6.20
CA PHE A 255 -2.06 -6.30 7.02
C PHE A 255 -2.72 -6.73 8.33
N SER A 256 -4.04 -6.62 8.47
CA SER A 256 -4.75 -6.94 9.72
C SER A 256 -4.57 -8.39 10.17
N HIS A 257 -4.30 -9.30 9.25
CA HIS A 257 -4.06 -10.73 9.55
C HIS A 257 -2.58 -11.06 9.81
N GLN A 258 -1.67 -10.12 9.60
CA GLN A 258 -0.22 -10.30 9.75
C GLN A 258 0.32 -9.66 11.04
N ASN A 259 -0.53 -8.97 11.80
CA ASN A 259 -0.18 -8.31 13.05
C ASN A 259 -0.60 -9.23 14.21
N PRO A 260 0.32 -9.88 14.95
CA PRO A 260 -0.01 -10.69 16.12
C PRO A 260 -0.51 -9.86 17.31
#